data_a3e29ab3983d3cb9ee9bbab7e327bf04
#
_entry.id   a3e29ab3983d3cb9ee9bbab7e327bf04
#
_cell.length_a   1.000
_cell.length_b   1.000
_cell.length_c   1.000
_cell.angle_alpha   90.00
_cell.angle_beta   90.00
_cell.angle_gamma   90.00
#
_symmetry.space_group_name_H-M   'P 1'
#
loop_
_entity.id
_entity.type
_entity.pdbx_description
1 polymer ?
#
loop_
_entity_poly.entity_id
_entity_poly.type
_entity_poly.pdbx_seq_one_letter_code
_entity_poly.pdbx_strand_id
1 'polypeptide(L)'
;MANPTLLNTLLELFYPSNCVGCGQPQDAGTLICELCKATAPRIQPPFCRCCSRPFEGAIDGEFSCPNCEDRALAFDCVVSIYQAKGVLRDLIHRFKYGGHFHLRRVLTEYLLEAMQDSRLQAAPVDCLVPVPLHPTRLRERGFNQAEALAEVLSKRARVPVLHCIERRLYTNTQTRFDRMERMLNLRNAFALRKNSNVRGRHLVLLDDVITTGSTLHECAIVLRAAGAESVRAVTVARG
;
A
#
# COMPACT_ATOMS: atom_id res chain seq x y z
N MET A 1 -17.70 29.52 25.47
CA MET A 1 -17.47 28.72 24.25
C MET A 1 -16.34 29.38 23.47
N ALA A 2 -15.13 28.80 23.49
CA ALA A 2 -13.99 29.36 22.76
C ALA A 2 -14.26 29.22 21.26
N ASN A 3 -14.13 30.31 20.53
CA ASN A 3 -14.35 30.37 19.09
C ASN A 3 -13.32 29.45 18.39
N PRO A 4 -13.72 28.38 17.68
CA PRO A 4 -12.79 27.39 17.10
C PRO A 4 -11.79 28.00 16.11
N THR A 5 -12.08 29.16 15.56
CA THR A 5 -11.20 29.95 14.69
C THR A 5 -9.99 30.54 15.42
N LEU A 6 -10.14 31.04 16.63
CA LEU A 6 -9.03 31.66 17.39
C LEU A 6 -8.00 30.62 17.86
N LEU A 7 -8.47 29.45 18.29
CA LEU A 7 -7.58 28.36 18.69
C LEU A 7 -6.76 27.79 17.51
N ASN A 8 -7.39 27.66 16.34
CA ASN A 8 -6.71 27.24 15.12
C ASN A 8 -5.67 28.27 14.68
N THR A 9 -5.98 29.57 14.71
CA THR A 9 -5.04 30.63 14.36
C THR A 9 -3.83 30.70 15.31
N LEU A 10 -4.05 30.45 16.61
CA LEU A 10 -2.95 30.36 17.58
C LEU A 10 -2.09 29.11 17.36
N LEU A 11 -2.69 27.96 17.06
CA LEU A 11 -1.95 26.74 16.72
C LEU A 11 -1.14 26.88 15.42
N GLU A 12 -1.65 27.58 14.43
CA GLU A 12 -0.96 27.89 13.18
C GLU A 12 0.27 28.78 13.36
N LEU A 13 0.24 29.68 14.35
CA LEU A 13 1.38 30.56 14.68
C LEU A 13 2.58 29.76 15.22
N PHE A 14 2.31 28.67 15.95
CA PHE A 14 3.33 27.79 16.53
C PHE A 14 3.63 26.55 15.67
N TYR A 15 2.70 26.14 14.83
CA TYR A 15 2.80 24.98 13.94
C TYR A 15 2.28 25.36 12.55
N PRO A 16 3.05 26.16 11.77
CA PRO A 16 2.63 26.52 10.42
C PRO A 16 2.43 25.26 9.59
N SER A 17 1.32 25.20 8.86
CA SER A 17 1.02 24.12 7.93
C SER A 17 1.99 24.18 6.77
N ASN A 18 3.02 23.34 6.80
CA ASN A 18 3.98 23.23 5.70
C ASN A 18 3.71 21.98 4.87
N CYS A 19 3.91 22.09 3.58
CA CYS A 19 3.86 20.96 2.66
C CYS A 19 4.86 19.87 3.10
N VAL A 20 4.37 18.66 3.36
CA VAL A 20 5.22 17.52 3.80
C VAL A 20 6.20 17.07 2.71
N GLY A 21 6.00 17.48 1.46
CA GLY A 21 6.91 17.18 0.35
C GLY A 21 8.04 18.20 0.21
N CYS A 22 7.73 19.51 0.08
CA CYS A 22 8.71 20.56 -0.24
C CYS A 22 8.96 21.54 0.91
N GLY A 23 8.22 21.48 2.01
CA GLY A 23 8.37 22.41 3.14
C GLY A 23 7.75 23.79 2.94
N GLN A 24 7.17 24.10 1.79
CA GLN A 24 6.54 25.39 1.54
C GLN A 24 5.27 25.56 2.39
N PRO A 25 4.98 26.80 2.87
CA PRO A 25 3.75 27.08 3.60
C PRO A 25 2.50 26.67 2.83
N GLN A 26 1.49 26.17 3.54
CA GLN A 26 0.21 25.73 3.01
C GLN A 26 -0.94 26.28 3.84
N ASP A 27 -2.13 26.28 3.23
CA ASP A 27 -3.36 26.55 3.97
C ASP A 27 -3.63 25.49 5.04
N ALA A 28 -4.32 25.91 6.10
CA ALA A 28 -4.70 25.04 7.19
C ALA A 28 -5.39 23.76 6.72
N GLY A 29 -4.87 22.61 7.16
CA GLY A 29 -5.40 21.28 6.80
C GLY A 29 -4.86 20.70 5.50
N THR A 30 -4.10 21.46 4.69
CA THR A 30 -3.43 20.94 3.49
C THR A 30 -2.06 20.37 3.86
N LEU A 31 -1.91 19.05 3.76
CA LEU A 31 -0.67 18.35 4.13
C LEU A 31 0.37 18.31 3.00
N ILE A 32 -0.08 18.36 1.75
CA ILE A 32 0.79 18.32 0.56
C ILE A 32 0.28 19.32 -0.49
N CYS A 33 1.15 20.13 -1.05
CA CYS A 33 0.79 21.11 -2.08
C CYS A 33 0.48 20.43 -3.43
N GLU A 34 -0.29 21.13 -4.28
CA GLU A 34 -0.66 20.61 -5.59
C GLU A 34 0.55 20.32 -6.48
N LEU A 35 1.63 21.12 -6.38
CA LEU A 35 2.86 20.88 -7.13
C LEU A 35 3.51 19.54 -6.71
N CYS A 36 3.63 19.27 -5.41
CA CYS A 36 4.17 17.99 -4.92
C CYS A 36 3.29 16.81 -5.29
N LYS A 37 1.97 16.96 -5.31
CA LYS A 37 1.06 15.92 -5.81
C LYS A 37 1.28 15.68 -7.31
N ALA A 38 1.35 16.74 -8.10
CA ALA A 38 1.53 16.68 -9.54
C ALA A 38 2.90 16.08 -9.95
N THR A 39 3.94 16.26 -9.12
CA THR A 39 5.26 15.68 -9.37
C THR A 39 5.41 14.24 -8.94
N ALA A 40 4.40 13.63 -8.28
CA ALA A 40 4.41 12.21 -7.98
C ALA A 40 4.42 11.40 -9.30
N PRO A 41 5.41 10.53 -9.52
CA PRO A 41 5.60 9.90 -10.83
C PRO A 41 4.54 8.83 -11.08
N ARG A 42 3.55 9.20 -11.90
CA ARG A 42 2.44 8.34 -12.29
C ARG A 42 2.90 7.25 -13.25
N ILE A 43 2.43 6.03 -13.06
CA ILE A 43 2.65 4.92 -13.99
C ILE A 43 1.74 5.15 -15.21
N GLN A 44 2.37 5.27 -16.37
CA GLN A 44 1.67 5.43 -17.66
C GLN A 44 1.67 4.10 -18.41
N PRO A 45 0.65 3.84 -19.25
CA PRO A 45 0.68 2.70 -20.17
C PRO A 45 1.86 2.80 -21.16
N PRO A 46 2.45 1.66 -21.58
CA PRO A 46 2.07 0.30 -21.17
C PRO A 46 2.65 -0.10 -19.80
N PHE A 47 1.87 -0.85 -19.02
CA PHE A 47 2.30 -1.43 -17.75
C PHE A 47 1.76 -2.86 -17.60
N CYS A 48 2.43 -3.64 -16.76
CA CYS A 48 2.02 -5.02 -16.49
C CYS A 48 0.62 -5.05 -15.84
N ARG A 49 -0.34 -5.72 -16.49
CA ARG A 49 -1.71 -5.87 -15.99
C ARG A 49 -1.78 -6.54 -14.61
N CYS A 50 -0.82 -7.44 -14.34
CA CYS A 50 -0.79 -8.21 -13.11
C CYS A 50 -0.19 -7.42 -11.92
N CYS A 51 0.91 -6.67 -12.10
CA CYS A 51 1.62 -6.05 -10.98
C CYS A 51 1.92 -4.55 -11.15
N SER A 52 1.31 -3.89 -12.12
CA SER A 52 1.51 -2.46 -12.43
C SER A 52 2.96 -2.06 -12.74
N ARG A 53 3.86 -2.99 -13.09
CA ARG A 53 5.23 -2.64 -13.47
C ARG A 53 5.21 -1.86 -14.79
N PRO A 54 5.74 -0.62 -14.83
CA PRO A 54 5.84 0.13 -16.06
C PRO A 54 6.76 -0.57 -17.06
N PHE A 55 6.46 -0.40 -18.33
CA PHE A 55 7.30 -0.85 -19.43
C PHE A 55 7.78 0.37 -20.22
N GLU A 56 9.07 0.42 -20.49
CA GLU A 56 9.68 1.47 -21.32
C GLU A 56 9.75 0.97 -22.76
N GLY A 57 8.80 1.40 -23.59
CA GLY A 57 8.67 1.01 -25.00
C GLY A 57 7.23 1.03 -25.47
N ALA A 58 7.02 0.71 -26.75
CA ALA A 58 5.70 0.53 -27.35
C ALA A 58 5.34 -0.96 -27.38
N ILE A 59 4.15 -1.30 -26.90
CA ILE A 59 3.57 -2.65 -27.00
C ILE A 59 2.13 -2.48 -27.42
N ASP A 60 1.73 -3.21 -28.45
CA ASP A 60 0.34 -3.33 -28.86
C ASP A 60 -0.34 -4.41 -28.02
N GLY A 61 -1.33 -3.99 -27.21
CA GLY A 61 -2.12 -4.90 -26.40
C GLY A 61 -1.73 -5.01 -24.92
N GLU A 62 -2.14 -6.10 -24.28
CA GLU A 62 -1.92 -6.34 -22.87
C GLU A 62 -0.48 -6.82 -22.59
N PHE A 63 0.15 -6.24 -21.58
CA PHE A 63 1.52 -6.56 -21.18
C PHE A 63 1.56 -7.32 -19.86
N SER A 64 2.28 -8.43 -19.83
CA SER A 64 2.72 -9.13 -18.63
C SER A 64 4.24 -9.06 -18.54
N CYS A 65 4.77 -8.58 -17.42
CA CYS A 65 6.21 -8.48 -17.25
C CYS A 65 6.83 -9.87 -16.96
N PRO A 66 8.11 -10.10 -17.28
CA PRO A 66 8.79 -11.39 -17.03
C PRO A 66 8.69 -11.87 -15.57
N ASN A 67 8.49 -10.92 -14.62
CA ASN A 67 8.26 -11.30 -13.23
C ASN A 67 6.90 -11.95 -12.97
N CYS A 68 5.90 -11.70 -13.81
CA CYS A 68 4.55 -12.22 -13.64
C CYS A 68 4.22 -13.34 -14.62
N GLU A 69 4.84 -13.35 -15.81
CA GLU A 69 4.58 -14.30 -16.88
C GLU A 69 4.98 -15.73 -16.48
N ASP A 70 6.18 -15.89 -15.88
CA ASP A 70 6.73 -17.19 -15.49
C ASP A 70 6.28 -17.66 -14.10
N ARG A 71 5.24 -17.05 -13.51
CA ARG A 71 4.82 -17.35 -12.14
C ARG A 71 3.33 -17.57 -12.02
N ALA A 72 2.95 -18.67 -11.37
CA ALA A 72 1.60 -18.87 -10.87
C ALA A 72 1.37 -17.99 -9.63
N LEU A 73 0.98 -16.73 -9.84
CA LEU A 73 0.70 -15.80 -8.75
C LEU A 73 -0.65 -16.11 -8.13
N ALA A 74 -0.72 -16.11 -6.79
CA ALA A 74 -1.94 -16.41 -6.05
C ALA A 74 -2.90 -15.22 -5.95
N PHE A 75 -2.45 -14.00 -6.24
CA PHE A 75 -3.31 -12.82 -6.38
C PHE A 75 -3.71 -12.60 -7.86
N ASP A 76 -4.88 -12.02 -8.08
CA ASP A 76 -5.41 -11.73 -9.40
C ASP A 76 -4.68 -10.55 -10.05
N CYS A 77 -4.52 -9.47 -9.29
CA CYS A 77 -3.74 -8.30 -9.69
C CYS A 77 -3.25 -7.49 -8.49
N VAL A 78 -2.24 -6.66 -8.72
CA VAL A 78 -1.81 -5.60 -7.80
C VAL A 78 -1.86 -4.27 -8.52
N VAL A 79 -2.63 -3.35 -7.97
CA VAL A 79 -2.74 -2.00 -8.51
C VAL A 79 -1.84 -1.05 -7.74
N SER A 80 -0.95 -0.41 -8.47
CA SER A 80 -0.22 0.78 -8.08
C SER A 80 -0.28 1.75 -9.25
N ILE A 81 -0.70 2.99 -9.01
CA ILE A 81 -0.75 4.00 -10.07
C ILE A 81 0.42 4.97 -10.02
N TYR A 82 1.31 4.84 -9.03
CA TYR A 82 2.50 5.65 -8.87
C TYR A 82 3.76 4.81 -8.69
N GLN A 83 4.90 5.36 -9.10
CA GLN A 83 6.22 4.79 -8.84
C GLN A 83 6.75 5.32 -7.51
N ALA A 84 7.49 4.49 -6.76
CA ALA A 84 8.17 4.87 -5.53
C ALA A 84 9.45 5.67 -5.82
N LYS A 85 9.30 6.87 -6.43
CA LYS A 85 10.39 7.78 -6.81
C LYS A 85 10.09 9.20 -6.32
N GLY A 86 11.12 10.06 -6.28
CA GLY A 86 10.97 11.48 -5.93
C GLY A 86 10.25 11.67 -4.59
N VAL A 87 9.38 12.67 -4.54
CA VAL A 87 8.63 13.07 -3.33
C VAL A 87 7.86 11.90 -2.71
N LEU A 88 7.26 11.03 -3.51
CA LEU A 88 6.47 9.90 -2.98
C LEU A 88 7.35 8.87 -2.27
N ARG A 89 8.56 8.58 -2.80
CA ARG A 89 9.54 7.72 -2.11
C ARG A 89 9.92 8.29 -0.75
N ASP A 90 10.17 9.60 -0.70
CA ASP A 90 10.60 10.28 0.52
C ASP A 90 9.47 10.31 1.57
N LEU A 91 8.22 10.53 1.17
CA LEU A 91 7.05 10.44 2.04
C LEU A 91 6.86 9.02 2.60
N ILE A 92 6.97 7.99 1.75
CA ILE A 92 6.88 6.58 2.18
C ILE A 92 8.01 6.23 3.15
N HIS A 93 9.23 6.71 2.88
CA HIS A 93 10.37 6.47 3.77
C HIS A 93 10.18 7.12 5.14
N ARG A 94 9.77 8.40 5.17
CA ARG A 94 9.46 9.12 6.43
C ARG A 94 8.32 8.47 7.20
N PHE A 95 7.31 7.97 6.50
CA PHE A 95 6.21 7.21 7.10
C PHE A 95 6.71 5.90 7.74
N LYS A 96 7.66 5.19 7.09
CA LYS A 96 8.21 3.92 7.60
C LYS A 96 9.15 4.08 8.80
N TYR A 97 9.97 5.11 8.78
CA TYR A 97 11.14 5.20 9.68
C TYR A 97 11.24 6.51 10.45
N GLY A 98 10.51 7.53 10.06
CA GLY A 98 10.63 8.88 10.64
C GLY A 98 9.60 9.20 11.72
N GLY A 99 8.77 8.25 12.16
CA GLY A 99 7.71 8.52 13.15
C GLY A 99 6.58 9.44 12.64
N HIS A 100 6.56 9.77 11.35
CA HIS A 100 5.59 10.69 10.76
C HIS A 100 4.25 9.99 10.46
N PHE A 101 3.58 9.51 11.51
CA PHE A 101 2.33 8.76 11.40
C PHE A 101 1.20 9.52 10.69
N HIS A 102 1.20 10.86 10.77
CA HIS A 102 0.21 11.72 10.09
C HIS A 102 0.25 11.58 8.55
N LEU A 103 1.40 11.17 7.95
CA LEU A 103 1.55 10.95 6.52
C LEU A 103 0.60 9.87 5.96
N ARG A 104 0.03 9.00 6.82
CA ARG A 104 -1.00 8.06 6.40
C ARG A 104 -2.16 8.72 5.67
N ARG A 105 -2.53 9.96 6.04
CA ARG A 105 -3.61 10.71 5.38
C ARG A 105 -3.26 11.05 3.94
N VAL A 106 -2.05 11.56 3.72
CA VAL A 106 -1.55 11.90 2.38
C VAL A 106 -1.39 10.66 1.51
N LEU A 107 -0.76 9.61 2.06
CA LEU A 107 -0.52 8.36 1.33
C LEU A 107 -1.83 7.63 0.99
N THR A 108 -2.88 7.80 1.80
CA THR A 108 -4.20 7.23 1.50
C THR A 108 -4.87 7.92 0.30
N GLU A 109 -4.59 9.18 -0.02
CA GLU A 109 -5.14 9.82 -1.23
C GLU A 109 -4.70 9.07 -2.50
N TYR A 110 -3.42 8.64 -2.56
CA TYR A 110 -2.92 7.83 -3.66
C TYR A 110 -3.58 6.44 -3.74
N LEU A 111 -3.90 5.84 -2.59
CA LEU A 111 -4.65 4.58 -2.53
C LEU A 111 -6.10 4.75 -2.97
N LEU A 112 -6.77 5.84 -2.58
CA LEU A 112 -8.15 6.13 -3.00
C LEU A 112 -8.24 6.24 -4.52
N GLU A 113 -7.26 6.88 -5.15
CA GLU A 113 -7.19 6.95 -6.60
C GLU A 113 -6.96 5.56 -7.20
N ALA A 114 -6.05 4.77 -6.62
CA ALA A 114 -5.80 3.40 -7.08
C ALA A 114 -7.04 2.48 -6.95
N MET A 115 -7.88 2.71 -5.95
CA MET A 115 -9.15 1.97 -5.80
C MET A 115 -10.14 2.19 -6.95
N GLN A 116 -9.99 3.23 -7.77
CA GLN A 116 -10.81 3.50 -8.95
C GLN A 116 -10.34 2.74 -10.20
N ASP A 117 -9.20 2.05 -10.14
CA ASP A 117 -8.69 1.26 -11.27
C ASP A 117 -9.64 0.10 -11.62
N SER A 118 -9.90 -0.09 -12.91
CA SER A 118 -10.85 -1.11 -13.42
C SER A 118 -10.50 -2.53 -12.96
N ARG A 119 -9.22 -2.84 -12.75
CA ARG A 119 -8.77 -4.15 -12.26
C ARG A 119 -9.22 -4.41 -10.82
N LEU A 120 -9.32 -3.38 -9.96
CA LEU A 120 -9.89 -3.51 -8.61
C LEU A 120 -11.42 -3.50 -8.64
N GLN A 121 -12.02 -2.87 -9.63
CA GLN A 121 -13.47 -2.81 -9.81
C GLN A 121 -14.05 -4.04 -10.52
N ALA A 122 -13.22 -4.97 -11.01
CA ALA A 122 -13.63 -6.17 -11.72
C ALA A 122 -14.53 -7.13 -10.90
N ALA A 123 -14.52 -7.01 -9.57
CA ALA A 123 -15.41 -7.71 -8.65
C ALA A 123 -15.67 -6.84 -7.42
N PRO A 124 -16.71 -7.12 -6.61
CA PRO A 124 -16.94 -6.44 -5.33
C PRO A 124 -15.70 -6.44 -4.44
N VAL A 125 -15.63 -5.51 -3.49
CA VAL A 125 -14.58 -5.48 -2.45
C VAL A 125 -15.26 -5.66 -1.10
N ASP A 126 -15.20 -6.87 -0.55
CA ASP A 126 -15.84 -7.16 0.74
C ASP A 126 -15.02 -6.65 1.92
N CYS A 127 -13.69 -6.78 1.84
CA CYS A 127 -12.79 -6.33 2.91
C CYS A 127 -11.43 -5.90 2.38
N LEU A 128 -10.81 -4.93 3.08
CA LEU A 128 -9.39 -4.62 3.00
C LEU A 128 -8.62 -5.51 3.98
N VAL A 129 -7.55 -6.15 3.52
CA VAL A 129 -6.69 -7.00 4.36
C VAL A 129 -5.29 -6.39 4.41
N PRO A 130 -4.92 -5.70 5.50
CA PRO A 130 -3.57 -5.15 5.63
C PRO A 130 -2.53 -6.27 5.75
N VAL A 131 -1.43 -6.12 5.01
CA VAL A 131 -0.28 -7.04 5.11
C VAL A 131 0.34 -6.92 6.50
N PRO A 132 0.46 -8.02 7.26
CA PRO A 132 0.98 -7.95 8.62
C PRO A 132 2.50 -7.83 8.65
N LEU A 133 3.00 -7.02 9.60
CA LEU A 133 4.41 -7.01 9.97
C LEU A 133 4.72 -8.16 10.95
N HIS A 134 5.98 -8.62 10.92
CA HIS A 134 6.48 -9.48 11.99
C HIS A 134 6.54 -8.69 13.32
N PRO A 135 6.26 -9.32 14.49
CA PRO A 135 6.28 -8.63 15.79
C PRO A 135 7.57 -7.87 16.09
N THR A 136 8.73 -8.38 15.68
CA THR A 136 10.01 -7.68 15.83
C THR A 136 10.02 -6.35 15.07
N ARG A 137 9.59 -6.35 13.79
CA ARG A 137 9.51 -5.11 13.00
C ARG A 137 8.42 -4.17 13.49
N LEU A 138 7.33 -4.72 14.02
CA LEU A 138 6.28 -3.91 14.64
C LEU A 138 6.84 -3.15 15.86
N ARG A 139 7.67 -3.81 16.68
CA ARG A 139 8.36 -3.14 17.81
C ARG A 139 9.38 -2.08 17.36
N GLU A 140 10.14 -2.37 16.30
CA GLU A 140 11.12 -1.42 15.73
C GLU A 140 10.46 -0.17 15.15
N ARG A 141 9.32 -0.32 14.49
CA ARG A 141 8.60 0.75 13.77
C ARG A 141 7.52 1.45 14.58
N GLY A 142 7.07 0.82 15.69
CA GLY A 142 5.99 1.30 16.53
C GLY A 142 4.59 1.05 15.98
N PHE A 143 4.44 0.80 14.68
CA PHE A 143 3.14 0.55 14.03
C PHE A 143 3.29 -0.26 12.73
N ASN A 144 2.17 -0.84 12.26
CA ASN A 144 2.08 -1.47 10.95
C ASN A 144 1.60 -0.44 9.91
N GLN A 145 2.41 -0.17 8.90
CA GLN A 145 2.12 0.79 7.83
C GLN A 145 0.86 0.43 7.04
N ALA A 146 0.76 -0.83 6.65
CA ALA A 146 -0.41 -1.31 5.90
C ALA A 146 -1.70 -1.17 6.70
N GLU A 147 -1.67 -1.45 8.01
CA GLU A 147 -2.81 -1.30 8.91
C GLU A 147 -3.20 0.16 9.08
N ALA A 148 -2.23 1.05 9.34
CA ALA A 148 -2.49 2.48 9.49
C ALA A 148 -3.07 3.13 8.22
N LEU A 149 -2.68 2.65 7.04
CA LEU A 149 -3.26 3.06 5.76
C LEU A 149 -4.66 2.47 5.56
N ALA A 150 -4.84 1.18 5.88
CA ALA A 150 -6.13 0.50 5.75
C ALA A 150 -7.22 1.13 6.61
N GLU A 151 -6.91 1.58 7.84
CA GLU A 151 -7.84 2.27 8.72
C GLU A 151 -8.38 3.58 8.12
N VAL A 152 -7.52 4.37 7.47
CA VAL A 152 -7.94 5.62 6.82
C VAL A 152 -8.71 5.32 5.54
N LEU A 153 -8.20 4.39 4.71
CA LEU A 153 -8.84 3.99 3.45
C LEU A 153 -10.23 3.40 3.70
N SER A 154 -10.39 2.55 4.70
CA SER A 154 -11.66 1.93 5.09
C SER A 154 -12.76 2.96 5.34
N LYS A 155 -12.45 4.00 6.10
CA LYS A 155 -13.40 5.07 6.42
C LYS A 155 -13.80 5.87 5.17
N ARG A 156 -12.84 6.11 4.27
CA ARG A 156 -13.04 6.90 3.05
C ARG A 156 -13.74 6.10 1.96
N ALA A 157 -13.34 4.85 1.75
CA ALA A 157 -13.90 3.95 0.74
C ALA A 157 -15.16 3.19 1.23
N ARG A 158 -15.48 3.24 2.53
CA ARG A 158 -16.56 2.49 3.17
C ARG A 158 -16.43 0.97 3.00
N VAL A 159 -15.20 0.47 3.02
CA VAL A 159 -14.88 -0.96 2.95
C VAL A 159 -14.28 -1.40 4.28
N PRO A 160 -14.80 -2.43 4.96
CA PRO A 160 -14.31 -2.85 6.27
C PRO A 160 -12.89 -3.44 6.20
N VAL A 161 -12.13 -3.26 7.29
CA VAL A 161 -10.81 -3.90 7.46
C VAL A 161 -10.98 -5.26 8.11
N LEU A 162 -10.29 -6.28 7.57
CA LEU A 162 -10.26 -7.62 8.11
C LEU A 162 -8.82 -8.04 8.46
N HIS A 163 -8.53 -8.21 9.75
CA HIS A 163 -7.22 -8.65 10.25
C HIS A 163 -7.14 -10.17 10.33
N CYS A 164 -7.17 -10.85 9.19
CA CYS A 164 -7.25 -12.31 9.10
C CYS A 164 -5.91 -13.01 8.90
N ILE A 165 -4.82 -12.29 8.65
CA ILE A 165 -3.48 -12.84 8.41
C ILE A 165 -2.55 -12.45 9.56
N GLU A 166 -1.64 -13.35 9.91
CA GLU A 166 -0.52 -13.09 10.81
C GLU A 166 0.80 -13.49 10.15
N ARG A 167 1.88 -12.79 10.49
CA ARG A 167 3.24 -13.15 10.04
C ARG A 167 3.97 -13.88 11.15
N ARG A 168 4.32 -15.15 10.93
CA ARG A 168 4.93 -16.04 11.91
C ARG A 168 6.45 -16.04 11.87
N LEU A 169 7.03 -15.91 10.67
CA LEU A 169 8.48 -15.98 10.52
C LEU A 169 9.10 -14.59 10.40
N TYR A 170 10.14 -14.37 11.19
CA TYR A 170 11.00 -13.22 11.02
C TYR A 170 11.94 -13.48 9.83
N THR A 171 11.77 -12.72 8.78
CA THR A 171 12.64 -12.80 7.61
C THR A 171 13.42 -11.50 7.49
N ASN A 172 14.75 -11.61 7.45
CA ASN A 172 15.61 -10.45 7.34
C ASN A 172 15.44 -9.81 5.95
N THR A 173 15.01 -8.55 5.89
CA THR A 173 15.01 -7.80 4.62
C THR A 173 16.38 -7.18 4.43
N GLN A 174 17.37 -7.97 4.13
CA GLN A 174 18.58 -7.40 3.57
C GLN A 174 18.26 -6.90 2.16
N THR A 175 18.52 -5.64 1.92
CA THR A 175 18.34 -4.97 0.62
C THR A 175 19.19 -5.58 -0.50
N ARG A 176 20.13 -6.47 -0.14
CA ARG A 176 21.06 -7.18 -1.04
C ARG A 176 20.57 -8.55 -1.49
N PHE A 177 19.46 -9.07 -0.97
CA PHE A 177 18.94 -10.36 -1.43
C PHE A 177 18.44 -10.27 -2.87
N ASP A 178 18.90 -11.19 -3.69
CA ASP A 178 18.34 -11.45 -5.00
C ASP A 178 16.84 -11.78 -4.88
N ARG A 179 16.13 -11.62 -5.99
CA ARG A 179 14.69 -11.88 -6.11
C ARG A 179 14.30 -13.30 -5.66
N MET A 180 15.08 -14.32 -6.05
CA MET A 180 14.87 -15.73 -5.68
C MET A 180 14.99 -15.95 -4.18
N GLU A 181 15.98 -15.37 -3.55
CA GLU A 181 16.19 -15.44 -2.11
C GLU A 181 15.06 -14.79 -1.33
N ARG A 182 14.50 -13.67 -1.82
CA ARG A 182 13.33 -13.02 -1.19
C ARG A 182 12.08 -13.90 -1.23
N MET A 183 11.90 -14.67 -2.30
CA MET A 183 10.79 -15.62 -2.44
C MET A 183 10.95 -16.80 -1.47
N LEU A 184 12.15 -17.38 -1.40
CA LEU A 184 12.44 -18.52 -0.52
C LEU A 184 12.32 -18.12 0.96
N ASN A 185 12.79 -16.93 1.33
CA ASN A 185 12.74 -16.40 2.69
C ASN A 185 11.31 -16.08 3.18
N LEU A 186 10.36 -15.84 2.27
CA LEU A 186 8.96 -15.54 2.63
C LEU A 186 8.06 -16.76 2.59
N ARG A 187 8.53 -17.90 2.10
CA ARG A 187 7.73 -19.12 2.01
C ARG A 187 7.25 -19.54 3.39
N ASN A 188 5.93 -19.76 3.52
CA ASN A 188 5.27 -20.12 4.78
C ASN A 188 5.43 -19.07 5.92
N ALA A 189 5.81 -17.82 5.59
CA ALA A 189 5.96 -16.78 6.60
C ALA A 189 4.63 -16.26 7.15
N PHE A 190 3.53 -16.53 6.45
CA PHE A 190 2.20 -16.05 6.80
C PHE A 190 1.24 -17.20 7.10
N ALA A 191 0.25 -16.95 7.94
CA ALA A 191 -0.82 -17.88 8.25
C ALA A 191 -2.14 -17.16 8.49
N LEU A 192 -3.24 -17.89 8.31
CA LEU A 192 -4.55 -17.40 8.68
C LEU A 192 -4.66 -17.36 10.22
N ARG A 193 -5.20 -16.27 10.75
CA ARG A 193 -5.52 -16.19 12.19
C ARG A 193 -6.66 -17.13 12.53
N LYS A 194 -6.63 -17.71 13.74
CA LYS A 194 -7.70 -18.55 14.26
C LYS A 194 -9.04 -17.80 14.19
N ASN A 195 -10.10 -18.52 13.88
CA ASN A 195 -11.47 -17.99 13.77
C ASN A 195 -11.71 -16.95 12.66
N SER A 196 -10.78 -16.76 11.74
CA SER A 196 -11.01 -15.92 10.56
C SER A 196 -11.79 -16.69 9.50
N ASN A 197 -12.84 -16.08 8.95
CA ASN A 197 -13.61 -16.63 7.85
C ASN A 197 -13.49 -15.72 6.61
N VAL A 198 -12.85 -16.24 5.57
CA VAL A 198 -12.63 -15.54 4.29
C VAL A 198 -13.29 -16.26 3.10
N ARG A 199 -13.98 -17.38 3.38
CA ARG A 199 -14.57 -18.23 2.33
C ARG A 199 -15.61 -17.46 1.50
N GLY A 200 -15.48 -17.54 0.19
CA GLY A 200 -16.37 -16.87 -0.78
C GLY A 200 -16.23 -15.35 -0.81
N ARG A 201 -15.24 -14.75 -0.12
CA ARG A 201 -15.07 -13.29 -0.09
C ARG A 201 -14.12 -12.79 -1.17
N HIS A 202 -14.40 -11.58 -1.63
CA HIS A 202 -13.55 -10.80 -2.53
C HIS A 202 -12.68 -9.84 -1.71
N LEU A 203 -11.40 -10.15 -1.59
CA LEU A 203 -10.47 -9.46 -0.71
C LEU A 203 -9.49 -8.57 -1.46
N VAL A 204 -9.16 -7.42 -0.86
CA VAL A 204 -8.10 -6.54 -1.34
C VAL A 204 -7.01 -6.45 -0.29
N LEU A 205 -5.86 -7.09 -0.57
CA LEU A 205 -4.62 -6.92 0.22
C LEU A 205 -4.13 -5.49 0.10
N LEU A 206 -3.67 -4.91 1.20
CA LEU A 206 -3.11 -3.56 1.23
C LEU A 206 -1.69 -3.58 1.76
N ASP A 207 -0.76 -2.97 1.02
CA ASP A 207 0.62 -2.74 1.46
C ASP A 207 1.06 -1.32 1.06
N ASP A 208 2.19 -0.86 1.55
CA ASP A 208 2.70 0.48 1.21
C ASP A 208 3.42 0.48 -0.16
N VAL A 209 4.27 -0.50 -0.46
CA VAL A 209 5.05 -0.58 -1.71
C VAL A 209 5.15 -2.01 -2.21
N ILE A 210 4.81 -2.21 -3.47
CA ILE A 210 5.16 -3.45 -4.16
C ILE A 210 6.54 -3.34 -4.83
N THR A 211 7.38 -4.35 -4.65
CA THR A 211 8.65 -4.54 -5.38
C THR A 211 8.58 -5.80 -6.26
N THR A 212 8.85 -6.96 -5.71
CA THR A 212 8.74 -8.26 -6.40
C THR A 212 7.34 -8.87 -6.33
N GLY A 213 6.50 -8.40 -5.42
CA GLY A 213 5.18 -8.96 -5.14
C GLY A 213 5.20 -10.22 -4.27
N SER A 214 6.38 -10.68 -3.80
CA SER A 214 6.49 -11.93 -3.05
C SER A 214 5.70 -11.93 -1.73
N THR A 215 5.68 -10.81 -1.01
CA THR A 215 4.88 -10.65 0.22
C THR A 215 3.38 -10.81 -0.06
N LEU A 216 2.89 -10.10 -1.09
CA LEU A 216 1.48 -10.18 -1.49
C LEU A 216 1.11 -11.57 -2.01
N HIS A 217 2.03 -12.23 -2.72
CA HIS A 217 1.84 -13.59 -3.20
C HIS A 217 1.67 -14.58 -2.03
N GLU A 218 2.55 -14.55 -1.03
CA GLU A 218 2.47 -15.43 0.13
C GLU A 218 1.20 -15.17 0.97
N CYS A 219 0.80 -13.91 1.14
CA CYS A 219 -0.48 -13.57 1.77
C CYS A 219 -1.67 -14.11 0.95
N ALA A 220 -1.62 -13.99 -0.37
CA ALA A 220 -2.67 -14.47 -1.24
C ALA A 220 -2.79 -16.00 -1.24
N ILE A 221 -1.68 -16.75 -1.17
CA ILE A 221 -1.69 -18.22 -1.00
C ILE A 221 -2.51 -18.59 0.22
N VAL A 222 -2.28 -17.96 1.38
CA VAL A 222 -2.99 -18.22 2.62
C VAL A 222 -4.49 -17.95 2.47
N LEU A 223 -4.86 -16.83 1.83
CA LEU A 223 -6.26 -16.46 1.65
C LEU A 223 -6.99 -17.38 0.66
N ARG A 224 -6.33 -17.73 -0.46
CA ARG A 224 -6.90 -18.69 -1.44
C ARG A 224 -7.08 -20.09 -0.84
N ALA A 225 -6.08 -20.57 -0.09
CA ALA A 225 -6.18 -21.85 0.60
C ALA A 225 -7.33 -21.87 1.64
N ALA A 226 -7.67 -20.71 2.21
CA ALA A 226 -8.80 -20.54 3.12
C ALA A 226 -10.15 -20.33 2.40
N GLY A 227 -10.17 -20.38 1.06
CA GLY A 227 -11.39 -20.31 0.24
C GLY A 227 -11.83 -18.91 -0.16
N ALA A 228 -10.93 -17.91 -0.16
CA ALA A 228 -11.26 -16.60 -0.73
C ALA A 228 -11.60 -16.69 -2.23
N GLU A 229 -12.68 -16.03 -2.65
CA GLU A 229 -13.17 -16.04 -4.04
C GLU A 229 -12.25 -15.25 -4.97
N SER A 230 -11.80 -14.07 -4.55
CA SER A 230 -10.78 -13.30 -5.26
C SER A 230 -9.81 -12.65 -4.28
N VAL A 231 -8.55 -12.50 -4.70
CA VAL A 231 -7.51 -11.80 -3.93
C VAL A 231 -6.81 -10.83 -4.86
N ARG A 232 -7.18 -9.58 -4.77
CA ARG A 232 -6.52 -8.45 -5.44
C ARG A 232 -5.66 -7.69 -4.44
N ALA A 233 -4.84 -6.79 -4.88
CA ALA A 233 -4.04 -5.97 -3.98
C ALA A 233 -3.95 -4.52 -4.45
N VAL A 234 -3.76 -3.61 -3.49
CA VAL A 234 -3.50 -2.20 -3.74
C VAL A 234 -2.28 -1.75 -2.94
N THR A 235 -1.44 -0.92 -3.55
CA THR A 235 -0.28 -0.32 -2.87
C THR A 235 -0.16 1.16 -3.22
N VAL A 236 0.45 1.94 -2.32
CA VAL A 236 0.68 3.37 -2.54
C VAL A 236 1.56 3.59 -3.75
N ALA A 237 2.59 2.77 -3.89
CA ALA A 237 3.54 2.91 -5.00
C ALA A 237 4.17 1.57 -5.42
N ARG A 238 4.71 1.57 -6.64
CA ARG A 238 5.53 0.53 -7.23
C ARG A 238 7.00 0.93 -7.14
N GLY A 239 7.83 0.08 -6.52
CA GLY A 239 9.28 0.24 -6.45
C GLY A 239 10.03 -0.59 -7.49
#